data_14d352905af590381e78b5f10b60c340
#
_entry.id   14d352905af590381e78b5f10b60c340
#
_cell.length_a   1.000
_cell.length_b   1.000
_cell.length_c   1.000
_cell.angle_alpha   90.00
_cell.angle_beta   90.00
_cell.angle_gamma   90.00
#
_symmetry.space_group_name_H-M   'P 1'
#
loop_
_entity.id
_entity.type
_entity.pdbx_description
1 polymer ?
#
loop_
_entity_poly.entity_id
_entity_poly.type
_entity_poly.pdbx_seq_one_letter_code
_entity_poly.pdbx_strand_id
1 'polypeptide(L)'
;MKYDLLVIGAGTAGLSAAIYGVRAGLKTICIEDAVYGGQIVNTPEIVNYPGIPTITGIEFANQLYQQATSLGAQVFYEQIDGLDFGLFPKRVHTTRCEYQADAVIIANGARHRKLGCAGEDAFEGKGVSYCAACDGNFFKSQVVCVVGGGNTALEDALYLSRICREVHLIHRRDTFRASAAVVEQVRQTQNILLHLSCTVSEILGESTVNAIRIADAVGDAGEETIPASGVFIAVGLQPNNTIFDRWVDLDSGGYIVAGEDCKTKTEGLFAAGDTRTKQVRQLVTAAADGAIAATGASQYLYSKNSKK
;
A
#
# COMPACT_ATOMS: atom_id res chain seq x y z
N MET A 1 -19.45 9.09 -20.85
CA MET A 1 -18.77 8.18 -21.83
C MET A 1 -18.95 6.75 -21.37
N LYS A 2 -19.10 5.78 -22.29
CA LYS A 2 -19.37 4.38 -21.94
C LYS A 2 -18.15 3.49 -22.21
N TYR A 3 -17.83 2.63 -21.23
CA TYR A 3 -16.75 1.66 -21.22
C TYR A 3 -17.28 0.27 -20.78
N ASP A 4 -16.52 -0.79 -21.09
CA ASP A 4 -16.84 -2.11 -20.58
C ASP A 4 -16.29 -2.26 -19.16
N LEU A 5 -15.06 -1.77 -18.93
CA LEU A 5 -14.35 -1.83 -17.67
C LEU A 5 -13.79 -0.45 -17.27
N LEU A 6 -14.09 -0.03 -16.03
CA LEU A 6 -13.51 1.14 -15.40
C LEU A 6 -12.68 0.70 -14.19
N VAL A 7 -11.46 1.19 -14.10
CA VAL A 7 -10.54 0.95 -12.98
C VAL A 7 -10.34 2.24 -12.22
N ILE A 8 -10.54 2.23 -10.91
CA ILE A 8 -10.30 3.36 -10.01
C ILE A 8 -8.91 3.20 -9.40
N GLY A 9 -7.98 4.07 -9.79
CA GLY A 9 -6.59 4.05 -9.43
C GLY A 9 -5.69 3.47 -10.53
N ALA A 10 -4.57 4.12 -10.79
CA ALA A 10 -3.55 3.73 -11.76
C ALA A 10 -2.22 3.33 -11.07
N GLY A 11 -2.30 2.72 -9.89
CA GLY A 11 -1.19 2.02 -9.25
C GLY A 11 -0.92 0.67 -9.89
N THR A 12 -0.03 -0.13 -9.29
CA THR A 12 0.36 -1.46 -9.81
C THR A 12 -0.85 -2.38 -10.06
N ALA A 13 -1.80 -2.45 -9.13
CA ALA A 13 -2.99 -3.27 -9.30
C ALA A 13 -3.90 -2.74 -10.42
N GLY A 14 -4.10 -1.42 -10.47
CA GLY A 14 -4.96 -0.80 -11.49
C GLY A 14 -4.42 -0.92 -12.90
N LEU A 15 -3.12 -0.64 -13.09
CA LEU A 15 -2.48 -0.78 -14.41
C LEU A 15 -2.42 -2.25 -14.84
N SER A 16 -2.17 -3.19 -13.92
CA SER A 16 -2.26 -4.62 -14.22
C SER A 16 -3.69 -5.00 -14.64
N ALA A 17 -4.71 -4.51 -13.92
CA ALA A 17 -6.11 -4.74 -14.31
C ALA A 17 -6.42 -4.17 -15.69
N ALA A 18 -5.91 -2.99 -16.02
CA ALA A 18 -6.08 -2.38 -17.34
C ALA A 18 -5.45 -3.22 -18.46
N ILE A 19 -4.23 -3.72 -18.26
CA ILE A 19 -3.54 -4.61 -19.20
C ILE A 19 -4.40 -5.84 -19.48
N TYR A 20 -4.86 -6.52 -18.44
CA TYR A 20 -5.67 -7.74 -18.60
C TYR A 20 -7.05 -7.44 -19.18
N GLY A 21 -7.66 -6.31 -18.81
CA GLY A 21 -8.95 -5.86 -19.37
C GLY A 21 -8.88 -5.65 -20.88
N VAL A 22 -7.89 -4.89 -21.35
CA VAL A 22 -7.70 -4.65 -22.81
C VAL A 22 -7.35 -5.95 -23.53
N ARG A 23 -6.49 -6.81 -22.96
CA ARG A 23 -6.17 -8.12 -23.54
C ARG A 23 -7.37 -9.06 -23.63
N ALA A 24 -8.37 -8.89 -22.76
CA ALA A 24 -9.66 -9.58 -22.84
C ALA A 24 -10.64 -8.94 -23.85
N GLY A 25 -10.21 -7.93 -24.61
CA GLY A 25 -11.03 -7.23 -25.60
C GLY A 25 -11.99 -6.19 -25.01
N LEU A 26 -11.83 -5.81 -23.73
CA LEU A 26 -12.67 -4.83 -23.07
C LEU A 26 -12.19 -3.40 -23.35
N LYS A 27 -13.12 -2.51 -23.66
CA LYS A 27 -12.85 -1.06 -23.70
C LYS A 27 -12.62 -0.58 -22.26
N THR A 28 -11.34 -0.40 -21.91
CA THR A 28 -10.89 -0.17 -20.54
C THR A 28 -10.37 1.24 -20.32
N ILE A 29 -10.77 1.84 -19.17
CA ILE A 29 -10.31 3.13 -18.69
C ILE A 29 -9.82 3.00 -17.25
N CYS A 30 -8.73 3.73 -16.90
CA CYS A 30 -8.34 4.02 -15.52
C CYS A 30 -8.63 5.48 -15.18
N ILE A 31 -9.14 5.73 -13.97
CA ILE A 31 -9.26 7.08 -13.40
C ILE A 31 -8.32 7.15 -12.21
N GLU A 32 -7.42 8.13 -12.25
CA GLU A 32 -6.40 8.37 -11.22
C GLU A 32 -6.52 9.81 -10.72
N ASP A 33 -6.46 10.02 -9.41
CA ASP A 33 -6.62 11.35 -8.80
C ASP A 33 -5.32 12.16 -8.72
N ALA A 34 -4.16 11.50 -8.88
CA ALA A 34 -2.85 12.13 -8.75
C ALA A 34 -1.92 11.78 -9.92
N VAL A 35 -1.02 10.83 -9.73
CA VAL A 35 -0.03 10.36 -10.70
C VAL A 35 -0.05 8.84 -10.75
N TYR A 36 0.08 8.27 -11.96
CA TYR A 36 0.16 6.82 -12.11
C TYR A 36 1.35 6.20 -11.36
N GLY A 37 1.26 4.91 -11.07
CA GLY A 37 2.25 4.13 -10.34
C GLY A 37 1.88 3.96 -8.86
N GLY A 38 1.18 4.94 -8.25
CA GLY A 38 0.84 4.90 -6.83
C GLY A 38 2.08 5.04 -5.94
N GLN A 39 2.10 4.39 -4.78
CA GLN A 39 3.17 4.55 -3.80
C GLN A 39 4.55 4.10 -4.27
N ILE A 40 4.63 3.19 -5.25
CA ILE A 40 5.91 2.64 -5.69
C ILE A 40 6.84 3.68 -6.31
N VAL A 41 6.32 4.77 -6.84
CA VAL A 41 7.15 5.83 -7.44
C VAL A 41 8.16 6.46 -6.48
N ASN A 42 7.88 6.37 -5.17
CA ASN A 42 8.76 6.88 -4.10
C ASN A 42 9.86 5.88 -3.70
N THR A 43 9.82 4.65 -4.20
CA THR A 43 10.80 3.61 -3.85
C THR A 43 12.05 3.78 -4.71
N PRO A 44 13.22 4.05 -4.10
CA PRO A 44 14.47 4.26 -4.84
C PRO A 44 14.89 3.05 -5.64
N GLU A 45 14.73 1.85 -5.07
CA GLU A 45 15.15 0.59 -5.68
C GLU A 45 14.23 -0.57 -5.30
N ILE A 46 13.84 -1.37 -6.28
CA ILE A 46 13.02 -2.58 -6.14
C ILE A 46 13.90 -3.77 -6.51
N VAL A 47 14.12 -4.69 -5.57
CA VAL A 47 14.95 -5.89 -5.75
C VAL A 47 14.17 -7.19 -5.49
N ASN A 48 12.88 -7.09 -5.20
CA ASN A 48 12.04 -8.20 -4.77
C ASN A 48 10.87 -8.50 -5.74
N TYR A 49 10.90 -7.96 -6.96
CA TYR A 49 9.91 -8.31 -7.97
C TYR A 49 10.42 -9.47 -8.83
N PRO A 50 9.76 -10.65 -8.84
CA PRO A 50 10.24 -11.81 -9.58
C PRO A 50 10.40 -11.52 -11.08
N GLY A 51 11.58 -11.88 -11.63
CA GLY A 51 11.91 -11.65 -13.04
C GLY A 51 12.55 -10.30 -13.35
N ILE A 52 12.63 -9.39 -12.37
CA ILE A 52 13.33 -8.10 -12.48
C ILE A 52 14.37 -8.05 -11.34
N PRO A 53 15.68 -8.22 -11.64
CA PRO A 53 16.72 -8.24 -10.61
C PRO A 53 16.81 -6.95 -9.81
N THR A 54 16.71 -5.80 -10.50
CA THR A 54 16.68 -4.46 -9.90
C THR A 54 16.04 -3.46 -10.85
N ILE A 55 15.27 -2.53 -10.31
CA ILE A 55 14.63 -1.44 -11.04
C ILE A 55 14.24 -0.34 -10.06
N THR A 56 14.20 0.92 -10.48
CA THR A 56 13.64 1.99 -9.65
C THR A 56 12.09 1.95 -9.67
N GLY A 57 11.46 2.46 -8.61
CA GLY A 57 9.99 2.54 -8.55
C GLY A 57 9.39 3.36 -9.69
N ILE A 58 10.04 4.45 -10.07
CA ILE A 58 9.64 5.30 -11.20
C ILE A 58 9.73 4.53 -12.53
N GLU A 59 10.82 3.82 -12.77
CA GLU A 59 10.99 3.02 -14.00
C GLU A 59 9.97 1.89 -14.07
N PHE A 60 9.72 1.19 -12.96
CA PHE A 60 8.70 0.15 -12.88
C PHE A 60 7.31 0.71 -13.22
N ALA A 61 6.94 1.84 -12.60
CA ALA A 61 5.67 2.50 -12.85
C ALA A 61 5.53 2.94 -14.32
N ASN A 62 6.60 3.52 -14.90
CA ASN A 62 6.65 3.94 -16.29
C ASN A 62 6.47 2.77 -17.26
N GLN A 63 7.18 1.66 -17.03
CA GLN A 63 7.07 0.47 -17.88
C GLN A 63 5.65 -0.10 -17.84
N LEU A 64 5.05 -0.19 -16.65
CA LEU A 64 3.70 -0.69 -16.48
C LEU A 64 2.64 0.22 -17.14
N TYR A 65 2.80 1.54 -17.00
CA TYR A 65 1.95 2.53 -17.63
C TYR A 65 2.05 2.47 -19.17
N GLN A 66 3.27 2.42 -19.70
CA GLN A 66 3.52 2.30 -21.14
C GLN A 66 2.93 1.01 -21.70
N GLN A 67 3.08 -0.11 -20.98
CA GLN A 67 2.49 -1.39 -21.38
C GLN A 67 0.96 -1.30 -21.45
N ALA A 68 0.30 -0.73 -20.44
CA ALA A 68 -1.15 -0.59 -20.41
C ALA A 68 -1.66 0.30 -21.57
N THR A 69 -1.04 1.46 -21.75
CA THR A 69 -1.47 2.44 -22.77
C THR A 69 -1.16 2.00 -24.19
N SER A 70 -0.02 1.34 -24.45
CA SER A 70 0.31 0.77 -25.75
C SER A 70 -0.65 -0.34 -26.21
N LEU A 71 -1.27 -1.01 -25.26
CA LEU A 71 -2.32 -2.01 -25.53
C LEU A 71 -3.70 -1.37 -25.75
N GLY A 72 -3.85 -0.06 -25.50
CA GLY A 72 -5.09 0.68 -25.75
C GLY A 72 -5.87 1.05 -24.49
N ALA A 73 -5.36 0.82 -23.29
CA ALA A 73 -5.97 1.35 -22.08
C ALA A 73 -5.86 2.88 -22.05
N GLN A 74 -6.93 3.55 -21.61
CA GLN A 74 -6.93 4.99 -21.41
C GLN A 74 -6.74 5.30 -19.93
N VAL A 75 -5.92 6.30 -19.60
CA VAL A 75 -5.74 6.76 -18.23
C VAL A 75 -6.08 8.24 -18.16
N PHE A 76 -7.05 8.60 -17.34
CA PHE A 76 -7.48 9.97 -17.10
C PHE A 76 -7.14 10.41 -15.69
N TYR A 77 -6.63 11.63 -15.58
CA TYR A 77 -6.25 12.24 -14.30
C TYR A 77 -7.38 13.14 -13.84
N GLU A 78 -8.27 12.59 -13.01
CA GLU A 78 -9.49 13.25 -12.58
C GLU A 78 -9.87 12.83 -11.17
N GLN A 79 -10.31 13.77 -10.36
CA GLN A 79 -10.82 13.50 -9.03
C GLN A 79 -12.26 12.97 -9.11
N ILE A 80 -12.52 11.85 -8.41
CA ILE A 80 -13.85 11.26 -8.27
C ILE A 80 -14.57 12.00 -7.15
N ASP A 81 -15.78 12.49 -7.45
CA ASP A 81 -16.67 13.21 -6.53
C ASP A 81 -18.00 12.52 -6.30
N GLY A 82 -18.35 11.48 -7.08
CA GLY A 82 -19.56 10.71 -6.91
C GLY A 82 -19.52 9.31 -7.51
N LEU A 83 -20.31 8.40 -6.94
CA LEU A 83 -20.41 7.00 -7.35
C LEU A 83 -21.84 6.52 -7.32
N ASP A 84 -22.27 5.78 -8.34
CA ASP A 84 -23.51 5.01 -8.33
C ASP A 84 -23.29 3.62 -8.95
N PHE A 85 -23.08 2.63 -8.09
CA PHE A 85 -22.87 1.25 -8.50
C PHE A 85 -24.12 0.37 -8.37
N GLY A 86 -25.25 0.93 -7.92
CA GLY A 86 -26.54 0.24 -7.88
C GLY A 86 -27.22 0.17 -9.23
N LEU A 87 -26.83 1.00 -10.18
CA LEU A 87 -27.33 1.03 -11.55
C LEU A 87 -26.51 0.13 -12.48
N PHE A 88 -27.09 -0.18 -13.63
CA PHE A 88 -26.40 -0.80 -14.76
C PHE A 88 -26.67 0.03 -16.03
N PRO A 89 -25.64 0.54 -16.71
CA PRO A 89 -24.22 0.53 -16.32
C PRO A 89 -23.96 1.30 -15.03
N LYS A 90 -22.88 0.93 -14.31
CA LYS A 90 -22.37 1.63 -13.13
C LYS A 90 -21.89 3.02 -13.52
N ARG A 91 -21.97 3.99 -12.59
CA ARG A 91 -21.60 5.37 -12.87
C ARG A 91 -20.51 5.84 -11.91
N VAL A 92 -19.55 6.56 -12.47
CA VAL A 92 -18.49 7.27 -11.75
C VAL A 92 -18.52 8.73 -12.20
N HIS A 93 -18.75 9.62 -11.24
CA HIS A 93 -18.72 11.06 -11.45
C HIS A 93 -17.37 11.60 -11.07
N THR A 94 -16.84 12.47 -11.91
CA THR A 94 -15.59 13.16 -11.67
C THR A 94 -15.82 14.67 -11.79
N THR A 95 -14.84 15.45 -11.40
CA THR A 95 -14.85 16.91 -11.55
C THR A 95 -15.01 17.38 -12.99
N ARG A 96 -14.86 16.49 -13.99
CA ARG A 96 -14.96 16.83 -15.41
C ARG A 96 -16.20 16.27 -16.08
N CYS A 97 -16.57 15.01 -15.82
CA CYS A 97 -17.70 14.39 -16.49
C CYS A 97 -18.17 13.10 -15.78
N GLU A 98 -19.24 12.50 -16.30
CA GLU A 98 -19.73 11.18 -15.90
C GLU A 98 -19.18 10.09 -16.82
N TYR A 99 -18.63 9.04 -16.21
CA TYR A 99 -18.24 7.79 -16.86
C TYR A 99 -19.23 6.69 -16.52
N GLN A 100 -19.55 5.87 -17.51
CA GLN A 100 -20.39 4.69 -17.36
C GLN A 100 -19.58 3.45 -17.70
N ALA A 101 -19.67 2.42 -16.87
CA ALA A 101 -19.00 1.15 -17.11
C ALA A 101 -19.86 -0.05 -16.71
N ASP A 102 -19.75 -1.12 -17.47
CA ASP A 102 -20.52 -2.33 -17.21
C ASP A 102 -19.90 -3.13 -16.04
N ALA A 103 -18.58 -2.99 -15.79
CA ALA A 103 -17.88 -3.49 -14.59
C ALA A 103 -16.90 -2.43 -14.06
N VAL A 104 -16.63 -2.46 -12.73
CA VAL A 104 -15.70 -1.55 -12.07
C VAL A 104 -14.73 -2.33 -11.19
N ILE A 105 -13.45 -1.93 -11.20
CA ILE A 105 -12.41 -2.44 -10.28
C ILE A 105 -11.93 -1.27 -9.41
N ILE A 106 -12.03 -1.42 -8.10
CA ILE A 106 -11.46 -0.49 -7.11
C ILE A 106 -10.02 -0.92 -6.85
N ALA A 107 -9.05 -0.09 -7.23
CA ALA A 107 -7.62 -0.33 -7.12
C ALA A 107 -6.86 0.90 -6.57
N ASN A 108 -7.51 1.67 -5.70
CA ASN A 108 -7.02 2.93 -5.12
C ASN A 108 -5.95 2.74 -4.04
N GLY A 109 -5.57 1.49 -3.71
CA GLY A 109 -4.50 1.16 -2.78
C GLY A 109 -4.77 1.53 -1.32
N ALA A 110 -3.68 1.65 -0.54
CA ALA A 110 -3.70 2.13 0.83
C ALA A 110 -2.48 3.02 1.05
N ARG A 111 -2.56 4.00 1.96
CA ARG A 111 -1.44 4.89 2.28
C ARG A 111 -0.85 4.54 3.64
N HIS A 112 0.46 4.66 3.79
CA HIS A 112 1.09 4.54 5.10
C HIS A 112 0.61 5.66 6.02
N ARG A 113 0.31 5.31 7.27
CA ARG A 113 0.10 6.30 8.31
C ARG A 113 1.43 6.92 8.67
N LYS A 114 1.48 8.24 8.71
CA LYS A 114 2.65 8.98 9.16
C LYS A 114 2.66 9.09 10.68
N LEU A 115 3.86 9.25 11.24
CA LEU A 115 4.05 9.62 12.64
C LEU A 115 3.65 11.07 12.85
N GLY A 116 3.93 11.93 11.85
CA GLY A 116 3.72 13.38 11.90
C GLY A 116 4.81 14.10 12.69
N CYS A 117 5.98 13.48 12.89
CA CYS A 117 7.10 14.09 13.57
C CYS A 117 8.01 14.89 12.62
N ALA A 118 8.79 15.79 13.17
CA ALA A 118 9.79 16.54 12.40
C ALA A 118 10.79 15.59 11.74
N GLY A 119 11.21 15.88 10.50
CA GLY A 119 12.15 15.09 9.73
C GLY A 119 11.55 13.91 8.96
N GLU A 120 10.36 13.42 9.29
CA GLU A 120 9.76 12.26 8.62
C GLU A 120 9.70 12.43 7.10
N ASP A 121 9.09 13.52 6.62
CA ASP A 121 8.95 13.80 5.19
C ASP A 121 10.29 14.14 4.50
N ALA A 122 11.18 14.82 5.22
CA ALA A 122 12.47 15.24 4.67
C ALA A 122 13.41 14.06 4.38
N PHE A 123 13.28 12.99 5.17
CA PHE A 123 14.11 11.80 5.07
C PHE A 123 13.38 10.57 4.49
N GLU A 124 12.16 10.71 3.98
CA GLU A 124 11.48 9.64 3.24
C GLU A 124 12.34 9.21 2.04
N GLY A 125 12.68 7.91 1.95
CA GLY A 125 13.62 7.37 0.97
C GLY A 125 15.10 7.72 1.20
N LYS A 126 15.43 8.45 2.29
CA LYS A 126 16.79 8.82 2.69
C LYS A 126 17.12 8.35 4.11
N GLY A 127 16.61 7.20 4.49
CA GLY A 127 16.73 6.60 5.81
C GLY A 127 15.41 6.38 6.52
N VAL A 128 14.33 7.07 6.15
CA VAL A 128 12.96 6.74 6.56
C VAL A 128 12.34 5.82 5.54
N SER A 129 11.81 4.69 6.00
CA SER A 129 11.11 3.67 5.20
C SER A 129 9.82 3.21 5.89
N TYR A 130 8.88 2.72 5.10
CA TYR A 130 7.64 2.10 5.56
C TYR A 130 7.56 0.60 5.22
N CYS A 131 8.66 0.01 4.72
CA CYS A 131 8.71 -1.40 4.30
C CYS A 131 10.05 -2.03 4.66
N ALA A 132 10.12 -2.77 5.76
CA ALA A 132 11.33 -3.48 6.17
C ALA A 132 11.77 -4.54 5.14
N ALA A 133 10.84 -5.28 4.56
CA ALA A 133 11.12 -6.30 3.55
C ALA A 133 11.63 -5.72 2.22
N CYS A 134 11.32 -4.44 1.93
CA CYS A 134 11.78 -3.76 0.74
C CYS A 134 13.21 -3.20 0.95
N ASP A 135 13.39 -2.44 2.01
CA ASP A 135 14.54 -1.57 2.19
C ASP A 135 15.55 -2.06 3.23
N GLY A 136 15.20 -3.09 4.01
CA GLY A 136 16.01 -3.57 5.13
C GLY A 136 17.44 -3.94 4.75
N ASN A 137 17.65 -4.47 3.55
CA ASN A 137 18.97 -4.86 3.07
C ASN A 137 19.96 -3.68 2.89
N PHE A 138 19.47 -2.46 2.66
CA PHE A 138 20.31 -1.26 2.58
C PHE A 138 20.96 -0.90 3.93
N PHE A 139 20.41 -1.42 5.04
CA PHE A 139 20.87 -1.17 6.40
C PHE A 139 21.63 -2.35 7.02
N LYS A 140 22.16 -3.26 6.19
CA LYS A 140 22.92 -4.43 6.66
C LYS A 140 24.05 -4.00 7.60
N SER A 141 24.12 -4.67 8.77
CA SER A 141 25.12 -4.42 9.84
C SER A 141 25.08 -3.00 10.44
N GLN A 142 24.03 -2.24 10.21
CA GLN A 142 23.80 -0.91 10.78
C GLN A 142 22.84 -0.97 11.96
N VAL A 143 22.68 0.15 12.68
CA VAL A 143 21.64 0.35 13.70
C VAL A 143 20.41 0.95 13.05
N VAL A 144 19.25 0.39 13.33
CA VAL A 144 17.98 0.87 12.80
C VAL A 144 16.91 0.96 13.90
N CYS A 145 15.93 1.79 13.67
CA CYS A 145 14.75 1.92 14.53
C CYS A 145 13.50 1.38 13.81
N VAL A 146 12.64 0.71 14.56
CA VAL A 146 11.29 0.33 14.11
C VAL A 146 10.29 1.03 15.01
N VAL A 147 9.32 1.73 14.42
CA VAL A 147 8.30 2.46 15.19
C VAL A 147 6.95 1.80 14.97
N GLY A 148 6.37 1.24 16.04
CA GLY A 148 5.08 0.58 16.00
C GLY A 148 4.88 -0.41 17.14
N GLY A 149 3.73 -1.08 17.18
CA GLY A 149 3.42 -2.04 18.27
C GLY A 149 2.35 -3.05 17.89
N GLY A 150 2.06 -3.20 16.60
CA GLY A 150 1.24 -4.28 16.03
C GLY A 150 2.12 -5.42 15.48
N ASN A 151 1.49 -6.49 14.97
CA ASN A 151 2.21 -7.61 14.37
C ASN A 151 3.24 -7.15 13.34
N THR A 152 2.88 -6.29 12.41
CA THR A 152 3.80 -5.79 11.37
C THR A 152 5.08 -5.19 11.96
N ALA A 153 4.97 -4.32 12.97
CA ALA A 153 6.15 -3.69 13.57
C ALA A 153 7.08 -4.72 14.23
N LEU A 154 6.51 -5.72 14.92
CA LEU A 154 7.29 -6.75 15.59
C LEU A 154 7.92 -7.73 14.58
N GLU A 155 7.17 -8.10 13.55
CA GLU A 155 7.67 -8.94 12.44
C GLU A 155 8.78 -8.23 11.66
N ASP A 156 8.63 -6.93 11.39
CA ASP A 156 9.66 -6.07 10.79
C ASP A 156 10.92 -6.00 11.67
N ALA A 157 10.76 -5.84 12.99
CA ALA A 157 11.89 -5.84 13.93
C ALA A 157 12.62 -7.20 13.93
N LEU A 158 11.89 -8.32 13.93
CA LEU A 158 12.45 -9.66 13.83
C LEU A 158 13.15 -9.91 12.48
N TYR A 159 12.60 -9.39 11.38
CA TYR A 159 13.23 -9.47 10.08
C TYR A 159 14.55 -8.68 10.07
N LEU A 160 14.51 -7.42 10.50
CA LEU A 160 15.67 -6.53 10.54
C LEU A 160 16.76 -7.02 11.51
N SER A 161 16.39 -7.67 12.62
CA SER A 161 17.35 -8.22 13.58
C SER A 161 18.29 -9.28 12.97
N ARG A 162 17.88 -9.93 11.88
CA ARG A 162 18.70 -10.95 11.18
C ARG A 162 19.77 -10.35 10.27
N ILE A 163 19.63 -9.08 9.91
CA ILE A 163 20.47 -8.41 8.90
C ILE A 163 21.17 -7.17 9.46
N CYS A 164 20.54 -6.48 10.39
CA CYS A 164 21.07 -5.29 11.05
C CYS A 164 21.88 -5.66 12.30
N ARG A 165 22.79 -4.80 12.71
CA ARG A 165 23.57 -4.96 13.94
C ARG A 165 22.68 -4.87 15.17
N GLU A 166 21.78 -3.90 15.20
CA GLU A 166 20.90 -3.59 16.32
C GLU A 166 19.59 -2.97 15.83
N VAL A 167 18.49 -3.30 16.49
CA VAL A 167 17.16 -2.80 16.18
C VAL A 167 16.55 -2.19 17.43
N HIS A 168 16.22 -0.89 17.40
CA HIS A 168 15.47 -0.23 18.46
C HIS A 168 13.98 -0.26 18.11
N LEU A 169 13.18 -1.01 18.88
CA LEU A 169 11.72 -1.08 18.69
C LEU A 169 11.04 -0.08 19.63
N ILE A 170 10.48 0.98 19.04
CA ILE A 170 9.85 2.09 19.76
C ILE A 170 8.33 1.93 19.72
N HIS A 171 7.68 1.90 20.88
CA HIS A 171 6.23 1.81 21.01
C HIS A 171 5.68 2.77 22.05
N ARG A 172 4.61 3.51 21.68
CA ARG A 172 3.98 4.54 22.51
C ARG A 172 3.21 4.03 23.74
N ARG A 173 3.04 2.73 23.89
CA ARG A 173 2.37 2.08 25.02
C ARG A 173 3.33 1.12 25.73
N ASP A 174 2.96 0.73 26.93
CA ASP A 174 3.67 -0.25 27.73
C ASP A 174 3.48 -1.68 27.24
N THR A 175 2.45 -1.94 26.43
CA THR A 175 2.08 -3.26 25.91
C THR A 175 1.87 -3.25 24.40
N PHE A 176 2.32 -4.31 23.75
CA PHE A 176 2.11 -4.53 22.31
C PHE A 176 0.70 -5.05 22.01
N ARG A 177 0.21 -4.76 20.81
CA ARG A 177 -1.05 -5.31 20.26
C ARG A 177 -0.83 -6.50 19.34
N ALA A 178 0.41 -6.99 19.27
CA ALA A 178 0.79 -8.17 18.50
C ALA A 178 0.40 -9.47 19.21
N SER A 179 0.44 -10.58 18.48
CA SER A 179 0.20 -11.91 19.06
C SER A 179 1.27 -12.25 20.10
N ALA A 180 0.88 -12.98 21.15
CA ALA A 180 1.79 -13.34 22.24
C ALA A 180 3.04 -14.08 21.75
N ALA A 181 2.90 -14.94 20.73
CA ALA A 181 4.03 -15.68 20.16
C ALA A 181 5.09 -14.75 19.52
N VAL A 182 4.66 -13.72 18.77
CA VAL A 182 5.56 -12.75 18.15
C VAL A 182 6.21 -11.84 19.20
N VAL A 183 5.45 -11.44 20.23
CA VAL A 183 5.98 -10.66 21.36
C VAL A 183 7.10 -11.42 22.08
N GLU A 184 6.89 -12.71 22.33
CA GLU A 184 7.88 -13.55 23.00
C GLU A 184 9.16 -13.71 22.16
N GLN A 185 9.03 -13.92 20.84
CA GLN A 185 10.19 -13.98 19.93
C GLN A 185 11.00 -12.67 19.96
N VAL A 186 10.33 -11.52 19.93
CA VAL A 186 10.98 -10.21 20.00
C VAL A 186 11.75 -10.06 21.32
N ARG A 187 11.16 -10.45 22.46
CA ARG A 187 11.80 -10.39 23.78
C ARG A 187 13.03 -11.30 23.92
N GLN A 188 13.04 -12.43 23.24
CA GLN A 188 14.15 -13.38 23.23
C GLN A 188 15.26 -13.00 22.26
N THR A 189 15.03 -12.04 21.34
CA THR A 189 16.00 -11.63 20.33
C THR A 189 16.97 -10.59 20.92
N GLN A 190 18.24 -10.97 21.11
CA GLN A 190 19.22 -10.21 21.88
C GLN A 190 19.56 -8.82 21.32
N ASN A 191 19.51 -8.65 19.99
CA ASN A 191 19.83 -7.38 19.33
C ASN A 191 18.59 -6.52 19.02
N ILE A 192 17.43 -6.82 19.65
CA ILE A 192 16.27 -5.94 19.65
C ILE A 192 16.18 -5.26 21.02
N LEU A 193 16.29 -3.93 21.03
CA LEU A 193 16.16 -3.09 22.21
C LEU A 193 14.75 -2.47 22.24
N LEU A 194 14.04 -2.66 23.36
CA LEU A 194 12.66 -2.20 23.50
C LEU A 194 12.59 -0.84 24.17
N HIS A 195 11.93 0.12 23.53
CA HIS A 195 11.58 1.42 24.07
C HIS A 195 10.04 1.52 24.15
N LEU A 196 9.51 1.07 25.29
CA LEU A 196 8.08 1.11 25.57
C LEU A 196 7.68 2.44 26.18
N SER A 197 6.42 2.84 26.05
CA SER A 197 5.88 4.12 26.49
C SER A 197 6.65 5.32 25.89
N CYS A 198 7.23 5.18 24.70
CA CYS A 198 8.00 6.20 24.02
C CYS A 198 7.39 6.57 22.67
N THR A 199 7.46 7.84 22.32
CA THR A 199 7.10 8.39 21.01
C THR A 199 8.33 8.98 20.32
N VAL A 200 8.34 8.98 19.00
CA VAL A 200 9.37 9.70 18.23
C VAL A 200 8.95 11.16 18.13
N SER A 201 9.78 12.06 18.65
CA SER A 201 9.58 13.51 18.55
C SER A 201 10.21 14.10 17.29
N GLU A 202 11.36 13.56 16.86
CA GLU A 202 12.10 14.05 15.71
C GLU A 202 12.98 12.98 15.08
N ILE A 203 13.11 13.01 13.75
CA ILE A 203 14.08 12.23 12.96
C ILE A 203 15.17 13.19 12.50
N LEU A 204 16.41 12.86 12.82
CA LEU A 204 17.58 13.73 12.67
C LEU A 204 18.48 13.24 11.54
N GLY A 205 19.13 14.17 10.85
CA GLY A 205 20.09 13.88 9.79
C GLY A 205 20.54 15.14 9.05
N GLU A 206 21.45 14.98 8.11
CA GLU A 206 21.84 16.04 7.17
C GLU A 206 21.31 15.70 5.75
N SER A 207 21.96 14.78 5.07
CA SER A 207 21.54 14.24 3.77
C SER A 207 20.70 12.95 3.91
N THR A 208 20.97 12.19 4.95
CA THR A 208 20.29 10.94 5.32
C THR A 208 20.08 10.91 6.83
N VAL A 209 19.24 10.02 7.31
CA VAL A 209 19.02 9.78 8.74
C VAL A 209 20.34 9.41 9.42
N ASN A 210 20.62 10.01 10.59
CA ASN A 210 21.75 9.66 11.46
C ASN A 210 21.35 9.43 12.92
N ALA A 211 20.17 9.88 13.36
CA ALA A 211 19.62 9.64 14.68
C ALA A 211 18.10 9.83 14.70
N ILE A 212 17.48 9.37 15.78
CA ILE A 212 16.12 9.75 16.16
C ILE A 212 16.09 10.28 17.58
N ARG A 213 15.13 11.17 17.86
CA ARG A 213 14.84 11.63 19.20
C ARG A 213 13.53 11.00 19.66
N ILE A 214 13.56 10.37 20.81
CA ILE A 214 12.38 9.79 21.46
C ILE A 214 12.09 10.52 22.75
N ALA A 215 10.79 10.60 23.09
CA ALA A 215 10.31 11.19 24.35
C ALA A 215 9.36 10.22 25.05
N ASP A 216 9.26 10.30 26.37
CA ASP A 216 8.26 9.55 27.12
C ASP A 216 6.84 9.95 26.66
N ALA A 217 5.99 8.96 26.42
CA ALA A 217 4.61 9.18 25.97
C ALA A 217 3.67 9.69 27.09
N VAL A 218 4.05 9.57 28.35
CA VAL A 218 3.17 9.77 29.52
C VAL A 218 3.73 10.74 30.57
N GLY A 219 5.02 11.14 30.49
CA GLY A 219 5.66 11.88 31.58
C GLY A 219 6.72 12.90 31.18
N ASP A 220 7.33 13.51 32.19
CA ASP A 220 8.39 14.50 32.08
C ASP A 220 9.82 13.88 32.04
N ALA A 221 9.95 12.62 31.72
CA ALA A 221 11.22 11.90 31.69
C ALA A 221 11.98 12.19 30.39
N GLY A 222 12.36 13.42 30.18
CA GLY A 222 13.38 13.85 29.19
C GLY A 222 13.27 13.27 27.77
N GLU A 223 14.07 13.82 26.87
CA GLU A 223 14.26 13.28 25.52
C GLU A 223 15.56 12.45 25.47
N GLU A 224 15.53 11.35 24.74
CA GLU A 224 16.70 10.51 24.43
C GLU A 224 16.98 10.57 22.94
N THR A 225 18.26 10.67 22.55
CA THR A 225 18.68 10.61 21.15
C THR A 225 19.34 9.26 20.88
N ILE A 226 18.80 8.49 19.95
CA ILE A 226 19.30 7.17 19.54
C ILE A 226 19.97 7.32 18.17
N PRO A 227 21.30 7.07 18.07
CA PRO A 227 21.99 7.02 16.78
C PRO A 227 21.45 5.85 15.94
N ALA A 228 20.97 6.13 14.74
CA ALA A 228 20.45 5.13 13.83
C ALA A 228 20.58 5.60 12.38
N SER A 229 20.89 4.68 11.47
CA SER A 229 21.00 4.97 10.04
C SER A 229 19.67 4.84 9.30
N GLY A 230 18.68 4.18 9.89
CA GLY A 230 17.37 3.98 9.29
C GLY A 230 16.23 3.94 10.31
N VAL A 231 15.07 4.39 9.89
CA VAL A 231 13.83 4.40 10.68
C VAL A 231 12.73 3.74 9.86
N PHE A 232 12.22 2.62 10.34
CA PHE A 232 11.12 1.87 9.73
C PHE A 232 9.81 2.18 10.46
N ILE A 233 8.88 2.83 9.77
CA ILE A 233 7.60 3.28 10.35
C ILE A 233 6.53 2.25 10.06
N ALA A 234 6.13 1.49 11.09
CA ALA A 234 5.16 0.40 11.02
C ALA A 234 3.93 0.68 11.90
N VAL A 235 3.35 1.89 11.77
CA VAL A 235 2.17 2.32 12.55
C VAL A 235 0.84 2.05 11.83
N GLY A 236 0.90 1.34 10.73
CA GLY A 236 -0.23 0.82 9.96
C GLY A 236 -0.42 1.51 8.62
N LEU A 237 -1.27 0.89 7.81
CA LEU A 237 -1.77 1.42 6.54
C LEU A 237 -3.18 1.97 6.75
N GLN A 238 -3.58 2.91 5.90
CA GLN A 238 -4.92 3.47 5.87
C GLN A 238 -5.44 3.46 4.43
N PRO A 239 -6.39 2.56 4.11
CA PRO A 239 -7.10 2.62 2.85
C PRO A 239 -8.07 3.81 2.87
N ASN A 240 -8.29 4.44 1.71
CA ASN A 240 -9.27 5.50 1.57
C ASN A 240 -10.54 4.97 0.90
N ASN A 241 -11.31 4.18 1.65
CA ASN A 241 -12.45 3.41 1.13
C ASN A 241 -13.82 3.92 1.58
N THR A 242 -13.89 4.98 2.37
CA THR A 242 -15.17 5.50 2.88
C THR A 242 -16.15 5.92 1.78
N ILE A 243 -15.64 6.38 0.63
CA ILE A 243 -16.47 6.72 -0.53
C ILE A 243 -17.20 5.49 -1.13
N PHE A 244 -16.71 4.27 -0.84
CA PHE A 244 -17.26 3.02 -1.37
C PHE A 244 -18.15 2.27 -0.37
N ASP A 245 -18.27 2.71 0.88
CA ASP A 245 -18.89 1.98 2.00
C ASP A 245 -20.33 1.51 1.72
N ARG A 246 -21.07 2.28 0.96
CA ARG A 246 -22.42 1.92 0.50
C ARG A 246 -22.43 0.67 -0.39
N TRP A 247 -21.37 0.43 -1.13
CA TRP A 247 -21.30 -0.56 -2.21
C TRP A 247 -20.47 -1.79 -1.88
N VAL A 248 -19.63 -1.71 -0.85
CA VAL A 248 -18.73 -2.78 -0.42
C VAL A 248 -18.82 -2.97 1.08
N ASP A 249 -18.41 -4.15 1.56
CA ASP A 249 -18.18 -4.35 2.99
C ASP A 249 -16.76 -3.93 3.32
N LEU A 250 -16.60 -3.22 4.44
CA LEU A 250 -15.30 -2.83 4.98
C LEU A 250 -15.02 -3.60 6.27
N ASP A 251 -13.79 -4.03 6.45
CA ASP A 251 -13.34 -4.58 7.72
C ASP A 251 -13.09 -3.47 8.76
N SER A 252 -12.70 -3.85 9.97
CA SER A 252 -12.40 -2.90 11.06
C SER A 252 -11.19 -1.98 10.77
N GLY A 253 -10.35 -2.32 9.78
CA GLY A 253 -9.24 -1.51 9.29
C GLY A 253 -9.60 -0.57 8.14
N GLY A 254 -10.84 -0.66 7.63
CA GLY A 254 -11.32 0.12 6.48
C GLY A 254 -10.96 -0.51 5.12
N TYR A 255 -10.49 -1.76 5.10
CA TYR A 255 -10.19 -2.49 3.86
C TYR A 255 -11.45 -3.10 3.27
N ILE A 256 -11.55 -3.10 1.93
CA ILE A 256 -12.66 -3.75 1.23
C ILE A 256 -12.58 -5.27 1.44
N VAL A 257 -13.64 -5.85 1.94
CA VAL A 257 -13.75 -7.30 2.12
C VAL A 257 -13.90 -7.94 0.74
N ALA A 258 -12.83 -8.59 0.27
CA ALA A 258 -12.79 -9.35 -0.97
C ALA A 258 -11.79 -10.51 -0.82
N GLY A 259 -12.19 -11.68 -1.31
CA GLY A 259 -11.37 -12.89 -1.28
C GLY A 259 -10.34 -12.94 -2.41
N GLU A 260 -9.77 -14.13 -2.63
CA GLU A 260 -8.79 -14.38 -3.69
C GLU A 260 -9.34 -14.12 -5.11
N ASP A 261 -10.67 -14.17 -5.28
CA ASP A 261 -11.34 -13.86 -6.54
C ASP A 261 -11.58 -12.36 -6.76
N CYS A 262 -11.13 -11.52 -5.83
CA CYS A 262 -11.28 -10.06 -5.87
C CYS A 262 -12.73 -9.54 -5.95
N LYS A 263 -13.75 -10.40 -5.73
CA LYS A 263 -15.16 -9.99 -5.80
C LYS A 263 -15.57 -9.26 -4.53
N THR A 264 -16.42 -8.26 -4.70
CA THR A 264 -17.12 -7.59 -3.59
C THR A 264 -18.56 -8.11 -3.48
N LYS A 265 -19.31 -7.63 -2.47
CA LYS A 265 -20.75 -7.93 -2.34
C LYS A 265 -21.59 -7.43 -3.50
N THR A 266 -21.12 -6.41 -4.22
CA THR A 266 -21.85 -5.80 -5.34
C THR A 266 -21.46 -6.45 -6.65
N GLU A 267 -22.44 -6.99 -7.37
CA GLU A 267 -22.23 -7.66 -8.65
C GLU A 267 -21.57 -6.74 -9.69
N GLY A 268 -20.52 -7.21 -10.35
CA GLY A 268 -19.72 -6.44 -11.32
C GLY A 268 -18.82 -5.36 -10.68
N LEU A 269 -18.65 -5.39 -9.36
CA LEU A 269 -17.71 -4.55 -8.63
C LEU A 269 -16.63 -5.43 -7.99
N PHE A 270 -15.37 -5.13 -8.27
CA PHE A 270 -14.20 -5.88 -7.80
C PHE A 270 -13.27 -4.97 -7.01
N ALA A 271 -12.40 -5.55 -6.18
CA ALA A 271 -11.37 -4.82 -5.45
C ALA A 271 -10.01 -5.50 -5.65
N ALA A 272 -8.97 -4.73 -5.98
CA ALA A 272 -7.65 -5.24 -6.29
C ALA A 272 -6.52 -4.45 -5.60
N GLY A 273 -5.46 -5.14 -5.19
CA GLY A 273 -4.30 -4.54 -4.53
C GLY A 273 -4.53 -4.26 -3.05
N ASP A 274 -3.82 -3.27 -2.53
CA ASP A 274 -3.70 -3.03 -1.09
C ASP A 274 -4.94 -2.42 -0.45
N THR A 275 -5.94 -2.05 -1.24
CA THR A 275 -7.23 -1.55 -0.78
C THR A 275 -8.13 -2.63 -0.17
N ARG A 276 -7.90 -3.91 -0.53
CA ARG A 276 -8.70 -5.04 -0.03
C ARG A 276 -8.07 -5.78 1.14
N THR A 277 -8.86 -6.64 1.78
CA THR A 277 -8.39 -7.57 2.82
C THR A 277 -7.40 -8.56 2.23
N LYS A 278 -6.18 -8.59 2.75
CA LYS A 278 -5.10 -9.52 2.36
C LYS A 278 -3.99 -9.53 3.41
N GLN A 279 -3.22 -10.61 3.44
CA GLN A 279 -2.10 -10.74 4.37
C GLN A 279 -0.82 -10.08 3.84
N VAL A 280 -0.51 -10.27 2.55
CA VAL A 280 0.74 -9.79 1.94
C VAL A 280 0.43 -8.62 1.00
N ARG A 281 1.03 -7.47 1.27
CA ARG A 281 0.95 -6.25 0.47
C ARG A 281 2.30 -5.98 -0.18
N GLN A 282 2.44 -6.42 -1.42
CA GLN A 282 3.64 -6.32 -2.25
C GLN A 282 3.26 -6.03 -3.69
N LEU A 283 4.19 -5.52 -4.50
CA LEU A 283 3.96 -5.25 -5.91
C LEU A 283 3.44 -6.47 -6.67
N VAL A 284 4.07 -7.64 -6.44
CA VAL A 284 3.68 -8.88 -7.11
C VAL A 284 2.26 -9.31 -6.77
N THR A 285 1.83 -9.14 -5.50
CA THR A 285 0.46 -9.47 -5.10
C THR A 285 -0.55 -8.43 -5.58
N ALA A 286 -0.14 -7.17 -5.70
CA ALA A 286 -0.98 -6.13 -6.31
C ALA A 286 -1.18 -6.36 -7.81
N ALA A 287 -0.12 -6.72 -8.54
CA ALA A 287 -0.21 -7.08 -9.95
C ALA A 287 -1.10 -8.32 -10.19
N ALA A 288 -0.95 -9.35 -9.34
CA ALA A 288 -1.78 -10.56 -9.38
C ALA A 288 -3.27 -10.24 -9.16
N ASP A 289 -3.59 -9.42 -8.14
CA ASP A 289 -4.98 -9.00 -7.88
C ASP A 289 -5.59 -8.28 -9.09
N GLY A 290 -4.84 -7.38 -9.72
CA GLY A 290 -5.30 -6.68 -10.93
C GLY A 290 -5.66 -7.64 -12.06
N ALA A 291 -4.82 -8.65 -12.29
CA ALA A 291 -5.07 -9.69 -13.29
C ALA A 291 -6.31 -10.52 -12.95
N ILE A 292 -6.46 -10.94 -11.70
CA ILE A 292 -7.59 -11.73 -11.21
C ILE A 292 -8.89 -10.92 -11.32
N ALA A 293 -8.90 -9.68 -10.85
CA ALA A 293 -10.08 -8.82 -10.89
C ALA A 293 -10.54 -8.55 -12.32
N ALA A 294 -9.61 -8.26 -13.25
CA ALA A 294 -9.95 -8.04 -14.66
C ALA A 294 -10.46 -9.30 -15.35
N THR A 295 -9.90 -10.47 -15.04
CA THR A 295 -10.40 -11.76 -15.52
C THR A 295 -11.81 -12.03 -14.99
N GLY A 296 -12.06 -11.79 -13.71
CA GLY A 296 -13.39 -11.89 -13.10
C GLY A 296 -14.40 -10.94 -13.73
N ALA A 297 -14.00 -9.68 -13.99
CA ALA A 297 -14.85 -8.70 -14.68
C ALA A 297 -15.19 -9.14 -16.10
N SER A 298 -14.24 -9.65 -16.85
CA SER A 298 -14.46 -10.21 -18.20
C SER A 298 -15.47 -11.35 -18.18
N GLN A 299 -15.30 -12.32 -17.28
CA GLN A 299 -16.24 -13.46 -17.14
C GLN A 299 -17.66 -12.98 -16.79
N TYR A 300 -17.76 -12.00 -15.87
CA TYR A 300 -19.04 -11.40 -15.51
C TYR A 300 -19.75 -10.77 -16.71
N LEU A 301 -19.02 -10.00 -17.54
CA LEU A 301 -19.57 -9.35 -18.72
C LEU A 301 -20.01 -10.35 -19.78
N TYR A 302 -19.22 -11.40 -20.04
CA TYR A 302 -19.59 -12.48 -20.96
C TYR A 302 -20.86 -13.20 -20.50
N SER A 303 -20.98 -13.50 -19.21
CA SER A 303 -22.15 -14.17 -18.66
C SER A 303 -23.44 -13.34 -18.77
N LYS A 304 -23.33 -12.01 -18.66
CA LYS A 304 -24.47 -11.09 -18.87
C LYS A 304 -24.90 -10.98 -20.33
N ASN A 305 -23.95 -10.97 -21.25
CA ASN A 305 -24.26 -10.86 -22.68
C ASN A 305 -24.86 -12.18 -23.23
N SER A 306 -24.52 -13.33 -22.65
CA SER A 306 -25.09 -14.62 -23.03
C SER A 306 -26.53 -14.84 -22.54
N LYS A 307 -27.03 -13.99 -21.64
CA LYS A 307 -28.42 -14.04 -21.13
C LYS A 307 -29.37 -13.04 -21.81
N LYS A 308 -28.86 -12.25 -22.74
CA LYS A 308 -29.63 -11.38 -23.64
C LYS A 308 -29.82 -12.05 -24.98
#